data_b9da00c1cb872f79360f617a4342e1ad
#
_entry.id   b9da00c1cb872f79360f617a4342e1ad
#
_cell.length_a   1.000
_cell.length_b   1.000
_cell.length_c   1.000
_cell.angle_alpha   90.00
_cell.angle_beta   90.00
_cell.angle_gamma   90.00
#
_symmetry.space_group_name_H-M   'P 1'
#
loop_
_entity.id
_entity.type
_entity.pdbx_description
1 polymer ?
#
loop_
_entity_poly.entity_id
_entity_poly.type
_entity_poly.pdbx_seq_one_letter_code
_entity_poly.pdbx_strand_id
1 'polypeptide(L)'
;MKKNDVITSTASGYGTEGEAVFVCDGTPVFVPFCMEGERAEIKILSVKGGAAYGKCEKLLSPSPERVLPQCPVFTKCGGCQLQHMNYAAQTAFKTSLVKNTLRKIAGIEAEVLPAYGGEKTYRYRNKLVLPVGRDGEGNTLIGFYAPRSHRIVPVSDCSIQSPWCAKVIAAVKEYMSLCKLSGYDEESGRGDIRRIAVREVGGKFVVALVAAKSVNAAPLADILGRELGEITLLLNINKSTGNAVFGDDWRVVRGDGFFESEDMGVKFRAGANTFLQVNDGVRTELYSGIVKEAADGGAVAIDLYSGGGMLTALLARACERAYGIEIVKEASICADELKQLNGLSDKMFNICGRVEDELAGVFARTEGERRVIVCDPPRKGMERSVCEAVKGSGADKVILVSCNAATLARDLGIILGALKDEGGVLKKNPDYASTSAYKIDYIRPYDMFPQTKHTEVLTVLSRRI
;
A
#
# COMPACT_ATOMS: atom_id res chain seq x y z
N MET A 1 19.09 31.64 -2.53
CA MET A 1 19.51 30.23 -2.65
C MET A 1 19.42 29.76 -4.08
N LYS A 2 20.45 29.09 -4.63
CA LYS A 2 20.54 28.58 -5.98
C LYS A 2 21.16 27.17 -5.99
N LYS A 3 21.05 26.46 -7.11
CA LYS A 3 21.68 25.14 -7.30
C LYS A 3 23.19 25.20 -7.03
N ASN A 4 23.71 24.20 -6.33
CA ASN A 4 25.08 24.02 -5.84
C ASN A 4 25.48 24.89 -4.63
N ASP A 5 24.64 25.79 -4.12
CA ASP A 5 24.91 26.41 -2.84
C ASP A 5 25.02 25.35 -1.74
N VAL A 6 25.90 25.60 -0.77
CA VAL A 6 26.01 24.78 0.45
C VAL A 6 25.55 25.64 1.61
N ILE A 7 24.58 25.12 2.37
CA ILE A 7 24.02 25.75 3.55
C ILE A 7 24.23 24.89 4.78
N THR A 8 24.28 25.50 5.95
CA THR A 8 24.26 24.78 7.23
C THR A 8 23.02 25.18 7.98
N SER A 9 22.17 24.21 8.34
CA SER A 9 20.93 24.45 9.07
C SER A 9 20.58 23.25 9.96
N THR A 10 19.53 23.41 10.77
CA THR A 10 18.94 22.36 11.61
C THR A 10 17.56 22.02 11.08
N ALA A 11 17.24 20.72 10.98
CA ALA A 11 15.95 20.24 10.53
C ALA A 11 14.85 20.57 11.53
N SER A 12 13.72 21.12 11.04
CA SER A 12 12.59 21.57 11.84
C SER A 12 11.36 20.68 11.77
N GLY A 13 11.43 19.55 11.03
CA GLY A 13 10.33 18.62 10.86
C GLY A 13 10.52 17.72 9.65
N TYR A 14 9.42 17.12 9.17
CA TYR A 14 9.43 16.20 8.05
C TYR A 14 8.47 16.59 6.92
N GLY A 15 8.86 16.28 5.69
CA GLY A 15 8.01 16.26 4.53
C GLY A 15 7.21 14.95 4.42
N THR A 16 6.32 14.90 3.44
CA THR A 16 5.42 13.73 3.23
C THR A 16 6.13 12.49 2.70
N GLU A 17 7.32 12.66 2.14
CA GLU A 17 8.12 11.56 1.61
C GLU A 17 9.12 11.00 2.65
N GLY A 18 9.10 11.52 3.90
CA GLY A 18 10.01 11.12 4.97
C GLY A 18 11.36 11.86 4.93
N GLU A 19 11.50 12.87 4.06
CA GLU A 19 12.65 13.78 4.07
C GLU A 19 12.56 14.78 5.21
N ALA A 20 13.69 15.11 5.82
CA ALA A 20 13.74 16.20 6.78
C ALA A 20 13.58 17.56 6.08
N VAL A 21 12.90 18.48 6.76
CA VAL A 21 12.69 19.86 6.30
C VAL A 21 13.61 20.79 7.07
N PHE A 22 14.50 21.43 6.36
CA PHE A 22 15.33 22.52 6.84
C PHE A 22 14.73 23.85 6.36
N VAL A 23 15.00 24.93 7.05
CA VAL A 23 14.58 26.26 6.61
C VAL A 23 15.83 27.15 6.45
N CYS A 24 15.93 27.80 5.28
CA CYS A 24 16.98 28.76 5.00
C CYS A 24 16.36 30.00 4.35
N ASP A 25 16.53 31.16 4.99
CA ASP A 25 15.96 32.44 4.54
C ASP A 25 14.46 32.33 4.23
N GLY A 26 13.69 31.64 5.11
CA GLY A 26 12.26 31.41 4.94
C GLY A 26 11.87 30.37 3.89
N THR A 27 12.84 29.83 3.16
CA THR A 27 12.59 28.79 2.13
C THR A 27 12.76 27.40 2.72
N PRO A 28 11.75 26.48 2.58
CA PRO A 28 11.90 25.10 3.00
C PRO A 28 12.82 24.32 2.05
N VAL A 29 13.72 23.54 2.65
CA VAL A 29 14.70 22.69 1.97
C VAL A 29 14.45 21.23 2.37
N PHE A 30 14.01 20.41 1.44
CA PHE A 30 13.74 18.99 1.65
C PHE A 30 15.00 18.16 1.44
N VAL A 31 15.41 17.40 2.45
CA VAL A 31 16.65 16.60 2.43
C VAL A 31 16.35 15.16 2.83
N PRO A 32 16.43 14.20 1.91
CA PRO A 32 16.25 12.78 2.22
C PRO A 32 17.30 12.28 3.22
N PHE A 33 16.90 11.28 4.03
CA PHE A 33 17.78 10.56 4.95
C PHE A 33 18.39 11.39 6.07
N CYS A 34 17.84 12.58 6.33
CA CYS A 34 18.06 13.34 7.55
C CYS A 34 16.83 13.22 8.47
N MET A 35 17.02 13.58 9.74
CA MET A 35 15.98 13.54 10.78
C MET A 35 15.74 14.93 11.37
N GLU A 36 14.54 15.13 11.89
CA GLU A 36 14.20 16.32 12.68
C GLU A 36 15.21 16.51 13.83
N GLY A 37 15.61 17.74 14.09
CA GLY A 37 16.61 18.11 15.10
C GLY A 37 18.07 17.94 14.66
N GLU A 38 18.34 17.25 13.55
CA GLU A 38 19.71 17.10 13.04
C GLU A 38 20.23 18.39 12.42
N ARG A 39 21.50 18.69 12.68
CA ARG A 39 22.24 19.77 12.03
C ARG A 39 23.14 19.22 10.94
N ALA A 40 23.06 19.77 9.74
CA ALA A 40 23.79 19.26 8.59
C ALA A 40 24.28 20.37 7.65
N GLU A 41 25.35 20.07 6.91
CA GLU A 41 25.74 20.76 5.70
C GLU A 41 24.97 20.17 4.52
N ILE A 42 24.26 21.00 3.78
CA ILE A 42 23.33 20.59 2.75
C ILE A 42 23.70 21.25 1.44
N LYS A 43 23.96 20.44 0.42
CA LYS A 43 24.13 20.93 -0.95
C LYS A 43 22.78 21.01 -1.64
N ILE A 44 22.46 22.18 -2.18
CA ILE A 44 21.23 22.42 -2.93
C ILE A 44 21.33 21.80 -4.32
N LEU A 45 20.39 20.89 -4.62
CA LEU A 45 20.31 20.20 -5.92
C LEU A 45 19.39 20.93 -6.90
N SER A 46 18.28 21.48 -6.40
CA SER A 46 17.33 22.24 -7.21
C SER A 46 16.50 23.18 -6.33
N VAL A 47 16.00 24.26 -6.95
CA VAL A 47 15.02 25.18 -6.35
C VAL A 47 13.84 25.28 -7.31
N LYS A 48 12.63 25.00 -6.84
CA LYS A 48 11.42 25.00 -7.65
C LYS A 48 10.18 25.29 -6.81
N GLY A 49 9.30 26.17 -7.28
CA GLY A 49 7.98 26.40 -6.68
C GLY A 49 8.00 26.88 -5.24
N GLY A 50 8.98 27.72 -4.85
CA GLY A 50 9.11 28.25 -3.50
C GLY A 50 9.73 27.27 -2.48
N ALA A 51 10.24 26.12 -2.94
CA ALA A 51 10.94 25.13 -2.14
C ALA A 51 12.28 24.75 -2.78
N ALA A 52 13.21 24.25 -1.96
CA ALA A 52 14.45 23.68 -2.43
C ALA A 52 14.57 22.20 -2.06
N TYR A 53 15.36 21.48 -2.83
CA TYR A 53 15.68 20.07 -2.61
C TYR A 53 17.19 19.96 -2.48
N GLY A 54 17.62 19.31 -1.41
CA GLY A 54 19.03 19.21 -1.07
C GLY A 54 19.48 17.78 -0.83
N LYS A 55 20.77 17.63 -0.66
CA LYS A 55 21.46 16.41 -0.25
C LYS A 55 22.33 16.73 0.95
N CYS A 56 22.27 15.90 1.97
CA CYS A 56 23.20 15.98 3.09
C CYS A 56 24.60 15.62 2.60
N GLU A 57 25.54 16.58 2.71
CA GLU A 57 26.96 16.35 2.44
C GLU A 57 27.67 15.90 3.71
N LYS A 58 27.32 16.51 4.85
CA LYS A 58 27.91 16.18 6.14
C LYS A 58 26.91 16.37 7.26
N LEU A 59 26.72 15.33 8.07
CA LEU A 59 25.94 15.40 9.29
C LEU A 59 26.83 15.93 10.42
N LEU A 60 26.43 17.07 11.00
CA LEU A 60 27.22 17.76 12.03
C LEU A 60 26.77 17.35 13.44
N SER A 61 25.46 17.17 13.63
CA SER A 61 24.88 16.72 14.89
C SER A 61 23.78 15.71 14.60
N PRO A 62 24.04 14.41 14.80
CA PRO A 62 23.03 13.37 14.60
C PRO A 62 21.96 13.37 15.69
N SER A 63 20.75 12.93 15.35
CA SER A 63 19.70 12.63 16.31
C SER A 63 20.08 11.41 17.17
N PRO A 64 19.72 11.39 18.47
CA PRO A 64 19.87 10.18 19.31
C PRO A 64 19.03 9.00 18.82
N GLU A 65 18.00 9.25 18.00
CA GLU A 65 17.13 8.23 17.43
C GLU A 65 17.66 7.67 16.08
N ARG A 66 18.81 8.20 15.62
CA ARG A 66 19.44 7.71 14.39
C ARG A 66 20.08 6.35 14.62
N VAL A 67 19.85 5.44 13.67
CA VAL A 67 20.45 4.10 13.66
C VAL A 67 21.15 3.83 12.33
N LEU A 68 22.06 2.86 12.33
CA LEU A 68 22.70 2.39 11.11
C LEU A 68 21.71 1.50 10.32
N PRO A 69 21.41 1.84 9.04
CA PRO A 69 20.55 1.02 8.20
C PRO A 69 21.10 -0.40 8.00
N GLN A 70 20.25 -1.42 8.14
CA GLN A 70 20.65 -2.82 7.91
C GLN A 70 20.84 -3.15 6.43
N CYS A 71 20.19 -2.40 5.53
CA CYS A 71 20.23 -2.66 4.09
C CYS A 71 21.43 -1.97 3.42
N PRO A 72 22.34 -2.72 2.77
CA PRO A 72 23.54 -2.14 2.15
C PRO A 72 23.26 -1.23 0.96
N VAL A 73 22.05 -1.31 0.39
CA VAL A 73 21.61 -0.47 -0.75
C VAL A 73 20.55 0.58 -0.33
N PHE A 74 20.37 0.85 0.96
CA PHE A 74 19.35 1.75 1.49
C PHE A 74 19.44 3.06 0.75
N THR A 75 20.14 3.89 0.58
CA THR A 75 20.05 5.19 -0.11
C THR A 75 19.98 5.10 -1.64
N LYS A 76 20.23 3.92 -2.21
CA LYS A 76 20.27 3.67 -3.67
C LYS A 76 18.97 3.06 -4.19
N CYS A 77 18.36 2.20 -3.39
CA CYS A 77 17.09 1.54 -3.67
C CYS A 77 15.91 2.44 -3.30
N GLY A 78 14.86 2.49 -4.13
CA GLY A 78 13.64 3.27 -3.88
C GLY A 78 12.65 2.64 -2.88
N GLY A 79 12.95 1.44 -2.37
CA GLY A 79 11.99 0.68 -1.56
C GLY A 79 11.79 1.20 -0.15
N CYS A 80 12.83 1.75 0.50
CA CYS A 80 12.78 2.19 1.90
C CYS A 80 13.27 3.63 2.05
N GLN A 81 12.62 4.39 2.95
CA GLN A 81 12.97 5.79 3.22
C GLN A 81 13.41 6.04 4.66
N LEU A 82 13.10 5.12 5.62
CA LEU A 82 13.21 5.40 7.05
C LEU A 82 14.18 4.50 7.82
N GLN A 83 14.99 3.65 7.16
CA GLN A 83 15.89 2.71 7.88
C GLN A 83 16.96 3.41 8.74
N HIS A 84 17.18 4.70 8.57
CA HIS A 84 18.11 5.49 9.38
C HIS A 84 17.49 5.98 10.70
N MET A 85 16.19 5.77 10.92
CA MET A 85 15.45 6.07 12.13
C MET A 85 15.25 4.80 12.96
N ASN A 86 15.36 4.87 14.28
CA ASN A 86 14.87 3.78 15.12
C ASN A 86 13.36 3.61 14.95
N TYR A 87 12.81 2.48 15.38
CA TYR A 87 11.43 2.16 15.06
C TYR A 87 10.42 3.07 15.78
N ALA A 88 10.76 3.54 16.98
CA ALA A 88 9.91 4.50 17.71
C ALA A 88 9.81 5.84 16.95
N ALA A 89 10.92 6.33 16.41
CA ALA A 89 10.91 7.54 15.57
C ALA A 89 10.11 7.35 14.27
N GLN A 90 10.15 6.16 13.65
CA GLN A 90 9.35 5.87 12.45
C GLN A 90 7.84 5.93 12.75
N THR A 91 7.39 5.34 13.86
CA THR A 91 5.97 5.36 14.24
C THR A 91 5.51 6.76 14.67
N ALA A 92 6.36 7.51 15.38
CA ALA A 92 6.11 8.91 15.72
C ALA A 92 5.99 9.80 14.46
N PHE A 93 6.89 9.62 13.49
CA PHE A 93 6.80 10.29 12.19
C PHE A 93 5.47 10.00 11.50
N LYS A 94 5.03 8.74 11.40
CA LYS A 94 3.77 8.35 10.75
C LYS A 94 2.54 8.94 11.44
N THR A 95 2.54 8.97 12.77
CA THR A 95 1.49 9.63 13.57
C THR A 95 1.43 11.14 13.26
N SER A 96 2.58 11.81 13.29
CA SER A 96 2.69 13.24 13.02
C SER A 96 2.33 13.59 11.58
N LEU A 97 2.71 12.74 10.62
CA LEU A 97 2.37 12.90 9.21
C LEU A 97 0.85 12.95 9.01
N VAL A 98 0.11 12.00 9.59
CA VAL A 98 -1.36 11.96 9.49
C VAL A 98 -1.97 13.20 10.13
N LYS A 99 -1.60 13.52 11.38
CA LYS A 99 -2.10 14.69 12.12
C LYS A 99 -1.88 16.00 11.35
N ASN A 100 -0.65 16.22 10.87
CA ASN A 100 -0.30 17.44 10.14
C ASN A 100 -1.01 17.53 8.80
N THR A 101 -1.23 16.40 8.11
CA THR A 101 -1.91 16.36 6.81
C THR A 101 -3.40 16.71 6.96
N LEU A 102 -4.08 16.15 7.96
CA LEU A 102 -5.47 16.47 8.28
C LEU A 102 -5.66 17.96 8.55
N ARG A 103 -4.82 18.53 9.39
CA ARG A 103 -4.85 19.97 9.70
C ARG A 103 -4.56 20.83 8.46
N LYS A 104 -3.53 20.50 7.69
CA LYS A 104 -3.10 21.29 6.52
C LYS A 104 -4.11 21.28 5.40
N ILE A 105 -4.68 20.11 5.07
CA ILE A 105 -5.59 19.95 3.92
C ILE A 105 -7.02 20.33 4.29
N ALA A 106 -7.56 19.75 5.35
CA ALA A 106 -8.96 19.87 5.68
C ALA A 106 -9.27 20.78 6.89
N GLY A 107 -8.25 21.28 7.60
CA GLY A 107 -8.47 22.05 8.84
C GLY A 107 -9.01 21.19 9.98
N ILE A 108 -8.87 19.86 9.89
CA ILE A 108 -9.35 18.94 10.91
C ILE A 108 -8.29 18.86 12.02
N GLU A 109 -8.69 19.28 13.23
CA GLU A 109 -7.92 19.13 14.44
C GLU A 109 -8.54 18.00 15.27
N ALA A 110 -8.00 16.80 15.12
CA ALA A 110 -8.43 15.62 15.84
C ALA A 110 -7.24 14.95 16.52
N GLU A 111 -7.53 14.21 17.58
CA GLU A 111 -6.56 13.32 18.18
C GLU A 111 -6.23 12.20 17.18
N VAL A 112 -4.94 11.99 16.93
CA VAL A 112 -4.44 10.86 16.17
C VAL A 112 -3.71 9.98 17.16
N LEU A 113 -4.22 8.78 17.35
CA LEU A 113 -3.60 7.78 18.22
C LEU A 113 -2.20 7.41 17.72
N PRO A 114 -1.29 6.97 18.61
CA PRO A 114 0.01 6.46 18.18
C PRO A 114 -0.13 5.39 17.11
N ALA A 115 0.75 5.44 16.11
CA ALA A 115 0.76 4.46 15.05
C ALA A 115 0.96 3.04 15.63
N TYR A 116 0.08 2.12 15.25
CA TYR A 116 0.24 0.71 15.59
C TYR A 116 1.39 0.13 14.75
N GLY A 117 2.41 -0.38 15.44
CA GLY A 117 3.53 -1.10 14.84
C GLY A 117 3.40 -2.59 15.08
N GLY A 118 3.65 -3.39 14.05
CA GLY A 118 3.70 -4.84 14.20
C GLY A 118 4.98 -5.30 14.91
N GLU A 119 5.01 -6.56 15.34
CA GLU A 119 6.18 -7.18 15.98
C GLU A 119 7.40 -7.24 15.04
N LYS A 120 7.15 -7.46 13.73
CA LYS A 120 8.18 -7.58 12.71
C LYS A 120 8.39 -6.26 12.00
N THR A 121 9.50 -5.60 12.24
CA THR A 121 9.91 -4.38 11.53
C THR A 121 10.77 -4.66 10.29
N TYR A 122 11.27 -5.88 10.18
CA TYR A 122 11.99 -6.46 9.05
C TYR A 122 11.41 -7.83 8.72
N ARG A 123 11.72 -8.37 7.54
CA ARG A 123 11.29 -9.72 7.11
C ARG A 123 9.77 -9.96 7.14
N TYR A 124 8.99 -8.91 7.05
CA TYR A 124 7.52 -8.98 7.19
C TYR A 124 6.77 -9.20 5.88
N ARG A 125 7.39 -8.88 4.72
CA ARG A 125 6.65 -8.90 3.44
C ARG A 125 6.47 -10.32 2.93
N ASN A 126 5.22 -10.69 2.70
CA ASN A 126 4.81 -11.96 2.11
C ASN A 126 4.70 -11.91 0.57
N LYS A 127 4.94 -10.76 -0.07
CA LYS A 127 4.88 -10.57 -1.52
C LYS A 127 6.13 -9.86 -2.03
N LEU A 128 6.70 -10.44 -3.09
CA LEU A 128 7.87 -9.94 -3.80
C LEU A 128 7.51 -9.69 -5.27
N VAL A 129 7.94 -8.58 -5.84
CA VAL A 129 7.94 -8.35 -7.29
C VAL A 129 9.29 -7.71 -7.63
N LEU A 130 10.11 -8.43 -8.39
CA LEU A 130 11.43 -7.98 -8.79
C LEU A 130 11.49 -7.77 -10.31
N PRO A 131 11.88 -6.60 -10.79
CA PRO A 131 12.31 -6.43 -12.16
C PRO A 131 13.58 -7.24 -12.44
N VAL A 132 13.64 -7.79 -13.63
CA VAL A 132 14.79 -8.51 -14.20
C VAL A 132 15.21 -7.76 -15.45
N GLY A 133 16.44 -7.27 -15.45
CA GLY A 133 17.00 -6.51 -16.56
C GLY A 133 18.42 -6.94 -16.86
N ARG A 134 19.14 -6.11 -17.61
CA ARG A 134 20.56 -6.31 -17.91
C ARG A 134 21.32 -4.98 -17.82
N ASP A 135 22.60 -5.07 -17.55
CA ASP A 135 23.52 -3.94 -17.63
C ASP A 135 24.02 -3.72 -19.08
N GLY A 136 24.87 -2.69 -19.26
CA GLY A 136 25.47 -2.38 -20.57
C GLY A 136 26.40 -3.46 -21.13
N GLU A 137 26.86 -4.39 -20.28
CA GLU A 137 27.71 -5.53 -20.66
C GLU A 137 26.89 -6.79 -20.94
N GLY A 138 25.56 -6.74 -20.72
CA GLY A 138 24.64 -7.86 -20.92
C GLY A 138 24.44 -8.76 -19.70
N ASN A 139 25.05 -8.44 -18.54
CA ASN A 139 24.88 -9.22 -17.31
C ASN A 139 23.46 -9.06 -16.75
N THR A 140 22.88 -10.12 -16.23
CA THR A 140 21.55 -10.11 -15.62
C THR A 140 21.53 -9.29 -14.32
N LEU A 141 20.63 -8.30 -14.28
CA LEU A 141 20.30 -7.52 -13.10
C LEU A 141 18.97 -7.99 -12.52
N ILE A 142 18.94 -8.36 -11.23
CA ILE A 142 17.71 -8.65 -10.48
C ILE A 142 17.73 -7.79 -9.21
N GLY A 143 16.69 -6.99 -8.99
CA GLY A 143 16.69 -6.09 -7.84
C GLY A 143 15.45 -5.22 -7.77
N PHE A 144 15.59 -4.00 -7.27
CA PHE A 144 14.53 -3.02 -7.18
C PHE A 144 14.90 -1.75 -7.94
N TYR A 145 13.91 -0.96 -8.32
CA TYR A 145 14.18 0.31 -8.99
C TYR A 145 14.79 1.35 -8.03
N ALA A 146 15.73 2.13 -8.53
CA ALA A 146 16.21 3.33 -7.87
C ALA A 146 15.08 4.37 -7.78
N PRO A 147 15.12 5.31 -6.81
CA PRO A 147 14.06 6.30 -6.64
C PRO A 147 13.80 7.09 -7.92
N ARG A 148 12.51 7.21 -8.32
CA ARG A 148 12.06 7.97 -9.50
C ARG A 148 12.73 7.56 -10.82
N SER A 149 13.07 6.29 -10.98
CA SER A 149 13.80 5.76 -12.13
C SER A 149 13.46 4.30 -12.36
N HIS A 150 13.69 3.81 -13.59
CA HIS A 150 13.62 2.40 -13.93
C HIS A 150 14.98 1.70 -13.87
N ARG A 151 16.02 2.40 -13.39
CA ARG A 151 17.34 1.79 -13.18
C ARG A 151 17.27 0.77 -12.05
N ILE A 152 17.61 -0.47 -12.36
CA ILE A 152 17.62 -1.57 -11.38
C ILE A 152 18.84 -1.42 -10.47
N VAL A 153 18.61 -1.45 -9.16
CA VAL A 153 19.62 -1.62 -8.13
C VAL A 153 19.67 -3.09 -7.80
N PRO A 154 20.72 -3.81 -8.22
CA PRO A 154 20.80 -5.25 -8.01
C PRO A 154 20.95 -5.58 -6.52
N VAL A 155 20.29 -6.65 -6.10
CA VAL A 155 20.36 -7.17 -4.73
C VAL A 155 20.52 -8.69 -4.74
N SER A 156 21.11 -9.24 -3.68
CA SER A 156 21.10 -10.67 -3.40
C SER A 156 20.04 -11.05 -2.37
N ASP A 157 19.56 -10.06 -1.61
CA ASP A 157 18.53 -10.19 -0.59
C ASP A 157 17.90 -8.83 -0.29
N CYS A 158 16.78 -8.83 0.44
CA CYS A 158 16.10 -7.60 0.86
C CYS A 158 15.65 -7.73 2.32
N SER A 159 16.13 -6.83 3.19
CA SER A 159 15.88 -6.89 4.64
C SER A 159 14.40 -6.85 5.05
N ILE A 160 13.52 -6.23 4.25
CA ILE A 160 12.08 -6.17 4.54
C ILE A 160 11.28 -7.32 3.93
N GLN A 161 11.84 -8.03 2.94
CA GLN A 161 11.23 -9.24 2.37
C GLN A 161 11.50 -10.45 3.29
N SER A 162 10.61 -11.43 3.26
CA SER A 162 10.82 -12.71 3.94
C SER A 162 12.12 -13.38 3.48
N PRO A 163 12.76 -14.24 4.31
CA PRO A 163 14.06 -14.83 4.01
C PRO A 163 14.14 -15.60 2.69
N TRP A 164 13.02 -16.09 2.18
CA TRP A 164 12.97 -16.79 0.89
C TRP A 164 13.29 -15.88 -0.31
N CYS A 165 13.32 -14.56 -0.13
CA CYS A 165 13.68 -13.60 -1.19
C CYS A 165 15.05 -13.91 -1.79
N ALA A 166 16.06 -14.19 -0.96
CA ALA A 166 17.40 -14.55 -1.42
C ALA A 166 17.40 -15.83 -2.27
N LYS A 167 16.62 -16.86 -1.85
CA LYS A 167 16.46 -18.12 -2.59
C LYS A 167 15.81 -17.89 -3.96
N VAL A 168 14.78 -17.06 -4.05
CA VAL A 168 14.13 -16.71 -5.32
C VAL A 168 15.11 -16.02 -6.25
N ILE A 169 15.89 -15.05 -5.77
CA ILE A 169 16.88 -14.34 -6.60
C ILE A 169 17.94 -15.30 -7.14
N ALA A 170 18.45 -16.20 -6.29
CA ALA A 170 19.42 -17.22 -6.69
C ALA A 170 18.81 -18.19 -7.74
N ALA A 171 17.61 -18.69 -7.50
CA ALA A 171 16.90 -19.59 -8.40
C ALA A 171 16.64 -18.98 -9.80
N VAL A 172 16.25 -17.72 -9.84
CA VAL A 172 16.03 -17.03 -11.13
C VAL A 172 17.36 -16.84 -11.87
N LYS A 173 18.47 -16.52 -11.19
CA LYS A 173 19.80 -16.41 -11.80
C LYS A 173 20.27 -17.78 -12.35
N GLU A 174 20.12 -18.84 -11.58
CA GLU A 174 20.44 -20.22 -11.99
C GLU A 174 19.66 -20.61 -13.25
N TYR A 175 18.34 -20.42 -13.23
CA TYR A 175 17.43 -20.68 -14.35
C TYR A 175 17.84 -19.92 -15.60
N MET A 176 18.07 -18.61 -15.50
CA MET A 176 18.44 -17.77 -16.65
C MET A 176 19.78 -18.19 -17.24
N SER A 177 20.75 -18.55 -16.41
CA SER A 177 22.03 -19.07 -16.85
C SER A 177 21.89 -20.42 -17.56
N LEU A 178 21.16 -21.36 -16.95
CA LEU A 178 20.90 -22.69 -17.49
C LEU A 178 20.22 -22.64 -18.88
N CYS A 179 19.20 -21.80 -19.00
CA CYS A 179 18.39 -21.69 -20.23
C CYS A 179 18.91 -20.63 -21.20
N LYS A 180 20.03 -19.98 -20.93
CA LYS A 180 20.63 -18.90 -21.72
C LYS A 180 19.65 -17.76 -22.01
N LEU A 181 18.87 -17.36 -21.02
CA LEU A 181 17.87 -16.30 -21.11
C LEU A 181 18.47 -14.95 -20.67
N SER A 182 18.01 -13.89 -21.29
CA SER A 182 18.44 -12.51 -21.00
C SER A 182 17.40 -11.74 -20.19
N GLY A 183 17.87 -10.80 -19.36
CA GLY A 183 17.01 -9.79 -18.75
C GLY A 183 16.44 -8.83 -19.79
N TYR A 184 15.21 -8.35 -19.54
CA TYR A 184 14.53 -7.43 -20.44
C TYR A 184 15.08 -6.00 -20.26
N ASP A 185 15.36 -5.36 -21.37
CA ASP A 185 15.77 -3.96 -21.45
C ASP A 185 14.59 -3.13 -21.92
N GLU A 186 14.11 -2.24 -21.06
CA GLU A 186 12.92 -1.43 -21.32
C GLU A 186 13.13 -0.37 -22.41
N GLU A 187 14.38 0.10 -22.61
CA GLU A 187 14.69 1.11 -23.62
C GLU A 187 14.73 0.51 -25.03
N SER A 188 15.39 -0.63 -25.19
CA SER A 188 15.48 -1.30 -26.50
C SER A 188 14.30 -2.24 -26.80
N GLY A 189 13.47 -2.58 -25.80
CA GLY A 189 12.39 -3.55 -25.92
C GLY A 189 12.86 -4.98 -26.13
N ARG A 190 14.11 -5.32 -25.78
CA ARG A 190 14.75 -6.63 -26.05
C ARG A 190 15.05 -7.37 -24.75
N GLY A 191 14.98 -8.70 -24.84
CA GLY A 191 15.26 -9.61 -23.73
C GLY A 191 14.09 -10.57 -23.51
N ASP A 192 14.26 -11.50 -22.58
CA ASP A 192 13.33 -12.61 -22.36
C ASP A 192 12.51 -12.41 -21.10
N ILE A 193 13.15 -12.19 -19.96
CA ILE A 193 12.53 -12.13 -18.64
C ILE A 193 12.43 -10.69 -18.18
N ARG A 194 11.20 -10.30 -17.81
CA ARG A 194 10.89 -8.94 -17.35
C ARG A 194 10.83 -8.82 -15.84
N ARG A 195 10.17 -9.79 -15.19
CA ARG A 195 9.94 -9.75 -13.73
C ARG A 195 9.75 -11.15 -13.17
N ILE A 196 9.98 -11.30 -11.89
CA ILE A 196 9.52 -12.42 -11.08
C ILE A 196 8.62 -11.88 -9.99
N ALA A 197 7.42 -12.44 -9.84
CA ALA A 197 6.51 -12.14 -8.74
C ALA A 197 6.30 -13.40 -7.92
N VAL A 198 6.39 -13.27 -6.60
CA VAL A 198 6.22 -14.39 -5.66
C VAL A 198 5.36 -13.94 -4.51
N ARG A 199 4.43 -14.78 -4.11
CA ARG A 199 3.64 -14.62 -2.90
C ARG A 199 3.72 -15.88 -2.07
N GLU A 200 4.01 -15.72 -0.80
CA GLU A 200 3.87 -16.75 0.21
C GLU A 200 2.45 -16.74 0.77
N VAL A 201 1.82 -17.90 0.87
CA VAL A 201 0.49 -18.10 1.43
C VAL A 201 0.49 -19.40 2.20
N GLY A 202 0.40 -19.34 3.53
CA GLY A 202 0.35 -20.53 4.38
C GLY A 202 1.57 -21.47 4.22
N GLY A 203 2.77 -20.91 3.98
CA GLY A 203 3.99 -21.68 3.75
C GLY A 203 4.15 -22.24 2.33
N LYS A 204 3.21 -21.97 1.42
CA LYS A 204 3.25 -22.35 0.00
C LYS A 204 3.49 -21.11 -0.86
N PHE A 205 3.95 -21.29 -2.10
CA PHE A 205 4.39 -20.15 -2.92
C PHE A 205 3.67 -20.11 -4.28
N VAL A 206 2.96 -19.02 -4.53
CA VAL A 206 2.46 -18.69 -5.86
C VAL A 206 3.52 -17.86 -6.57
N VAL A 207 4.01 -18.37 -7.69
CA VAL A 207 5.06 -17.74 -8.49
C VAL A 207 4.55 -17.37 -9.86
N ALA A 208 4.83 -16.16 -10.32
CA ALA A 208 4.60 -15.74 -11.70
C ALA A 208 5.91 -15.27 -12.33
N LEU A 209 6.39 -16.01 -13.32
CA LEU A 209 7.46 -15.57 -14.20
C LEU A 209 6.87 -14.72 -15.31
N VAL A 210 7.26 -13.44 -15.35
CA VAL A 210 6.81 -12.50 -16.38
C VAL A 210 7.87 -12.39 -17.47
N ALA A 211 7.52 -12.81 -18.68
CA ALA A 211 8.40 -12.81 -19.84
C ALA A 211 7.86 -11.94 -20.98
N ALA A 212 8.74 -11.43 -21.82
CA ALA A 212 8.36 -10.67 -23.02
C ALA A 212 7.83 -11.58 -24.15
N LYS A 213 8.19 -12.84 -24.11
CA LYS A 213 7.79 -13.91 -25.06
C LYS A 213 7.68 -15.26 -24.36
N SER A 214 7.14 -16.26 -25.05
CA SER A 214 7.07 -17.62 -24.51
C SER A 214 8.47 -18.19 -24.27
N VAL A 215 8.68 -18.75 -23.05
CA VAL A 215 9.91 -19.43 -22.63
C VAL A 215 9.56 -20.76 -21.96
N ASN A 216 10.51 -21.70 -21.94
CA ASN A 216 10.34 -22.94 -21.16
C ASN A 216 10.64 -22.63 -19.67
N ALA A 217 9.60 -22.52 -18.87
CA ALA A 217 9.72 -22.23 -17.44
C ALA A 217 9.76 -23.49 -16.54
N ALA A 218 9.68 -24.70 -17.10
CA ALA A 218 9.74 -25.92 -16.30
C ALA A 218 11.02 -26.06 -15.47
N PRO A 219 12.23 -25.74 -15.98
CA PRO A 219 13.43 -25.80 -15.15
C PRO A 219 13.39 -24.85 -13.95
N LEU A 220 12.77 -23.66 -14.09
CA LEU A 220 12.58 -22.74 -12.96
C LEU A 220 11.67 -23.37 -11.90
N ALA A 221 10.61 -24.08 -12.31
CA ALA A 221 9.72 -24.76 -11.38
C ALA A 221 10.46 -25.83 -10.56
N ASP A 222 11.41 -26.56 -11.19
CA ASP A 222 12.22 -27.57 -10.49
C ASP A 222 13.17 -26.93 -9.48
N ILE A 223 13.87 -25.86 -9.88
CA ILE A 223 14.79 -25.12 -9.01
C ILE A 223 14.02 -24.54 -7.83
N LEU A 224 12.91 -23.83 -8.07
CA LEU A 224 12.11 -23.22 -7.00
C LEU A 224 11.47 -24.26 -6.08
N GLY A 225 10.99 -25.39 -6.63
CA GLY A 225 10.45 -26.50 -5.83
C GLY A 225 11.48 -27.07 -4.86
N ARG A 226 12.73 -27.21 -5.28
CA ARG A 226 13.85 -27.65 -4.43
C ARG A 226 14.17 -26.62 -3.31
N GLU A 227 14.12 -25.31 -3.63
CA GLU A 227 14.51 -24.24 -2.71
C GLU A 227 13.42 -23.83 -1.73
N LEU A 228 12.15 -23.85 -2.17
CA LEU A 228 11.01 -23.29 -1.46
C LEU A 228 10.02 -24.34 -0.96
N GLY A 229 10.01 -25.55 -1.55
CA GLY A 229 9.04 -26.60 -1.26
C GLY A 229 7.83 -26.51 -2.18
N GLU A 230 6.62 -26.42 -1.62
CA GLU A 230 5.36 -26.47 -2.40
C GLU A 230 5.12 -25.16 -3.15
N ILE A 231 5.14 -25.24 -4.48
CA ILE A 231 4.93 -24.09 -5.36
C ILE A 231 3.86 -24.35 -6.41
N THR A 232 3.18 -23.29 -6.84
CA THR A 232 2.52 -23.22 -8.15
C THR A 232 3.25 -22.16 -8.98
N LEU A 233 3.56 -22.48 -10.24
CA LEU A 233 4.28 -21.57 -11.16
C LEU A 233 3.42 -21.28 -12.38
N LEU A 234 3.21 -19.99 -12.64
CA LEU A 234 2.59 -19.45 -13.83
C LEU A 234 3.63 -18.74 -14.71
N LEU A 235 3.55 -18.92 -16.00
CA LEU A 235 4.20 -18.06 -16.99
C LEU A 235 3.19 -17.00 -17.43
N ASN A 236 3.56 -15.74 -17.26
CA ASN A 236 2.80 -14.60 -17.78
C ASN A 236 3.56 -13.95 -18.94
N ILE A 237 2.90 -13.75 -20.07
CA ILE A 237 3.51 -13.07 -21.22
C ILE A 237 3.02 -11.64 -21.27
N ASN A 238 3.94 -10.73 -21.00
CA ASN A 238 3.69 -9.29 -21.01
C ASN A 238 4.45 -8.62 -22.17
N LYS A 239 3.71 -8.26 -23.22
CA LYS A 239 4.24 -7.55 -24.40
C LYS A 239 4.07 -6.03 -24.34
N SER A 240 3.44 -5.51 -23.26
CA SER A 240 3.17 -4.08 -23.12
C SER A 240 4.48 -3.28 -22.97
N THR A 241 4.49 -2.06 -23.46
CA THR A 241 5.58 -1.09 -23.24
C THR A 241 5.37 -0.24 -21.98
N GLY A 242 4.24 -0.40 -21.30
CA GLY A 242 3.88 0.36 -20.10
C GLY A 242 4.36 -0.28 -18.79
N ASN A 243 3.92 0.33 -17.67
CA ASN A 243 4.30 -0.06 -16.31
C ASN A 243 3.53 -1.27 -15.75
N ALA A 244 2.60 -1.87 -16.53
CA ALA A 244 1.86 -3.04 -16.08
C ALA A 244 2.81 -4.18 -15.69
N VAL A 245 2.58 -4.74 -14.51
CA VAL A 245 3.38 -5.87 -14.00
C VAL A 245 3.12 -7.11 -14.85
N PHE A 246 1.84 -7.38 -15.13
CA PHE A 246 1.39 -8.55 -15.86
C PHE A 246 0.75 -8.17 -17.21
N GLY A 247 0.84 -9.10 -18.17
CA GLY A 247 0.07 -9.10 -19.40
C GLY A 247 -1.16 -10.00 -19.27
N ASP A 248 -1.89 -10.19 -20.38
CA ASP A 248 -3.16 -10.93 -20.40
C ASP A 248 -2.98 -12.46 -20.66
N ASP A 249 -1.84 -12.91 -21.21
CA ASP A 249 -1.56 -14.32 -21.51
C ASP A 249 -0.95 -15.02 -20.29
N TRP A 250 -1.71 -15.93 -19.68
CA TRP A 250 -1.34 -16.71 -18.52
C TRP A 250 -1.30 -18.20 -18.85
N ARG A 251 -0.25 -18.88 -18.41
CA ARG A 251 -0.08 -20.34 -18.59
C ARG A 251 0.40 -20.97 -17.29
N VAL A 252 -0.32 -21.99 -16.82
CA VAL A 252 0.12 -22.77 -15.68
C VAL A 252 1.26 -23.69 -16.13
N VAL A 253 2.40 -23.61 -15.44
CA VAL A 253 3.60 -24.44 -15.69
C VAL A 253 3.67 -25.59 -14.70
N ARG A 254 3.31 -25.33 -13.43
CA ARG A 254 3.27 -26.30 -12.34
C ARG A 254 2.12 -25.98 -11.39
N GLY A 255 1.46 -27.02 -10.85
CA GLY A 255 0.33 -26.90 -9.93
C GLY A 255 -0.93 -26.38 -10.60
N ASP A 256 -1.84 -25.79 -9.83
CA ASP A 256 -3.17 -25.36 -10.28
C ASP A 256 -3.27 -23.84 -10.56
N GLY A 257 -2.17 -23.10 -10.39
CA GLY A 257 -2.13 -21.64 -10.54
C GLY A 257 -2.57 -20.88 -9.29
N PHE A 258 -3.04 -21.57 -8.26
CA PHE A 258 -3.43 -21.00 -6.97
C PHE A 258 -3.20 -22.01 -5.83
N PHE A 259 -3.29 -21.54 -4.61
CA PHE A 259 -3.45 -22.37 -3.41
C PHE A 259 -4.70 -21.96 -2.64
N GLU A 260 -5.38 -22.91 -2.07
CA GLU A 260 -6.37 -22.66 -1.03
C GLU A 260 -5.64 -22.38 0.30
N SER A 261 -6.10 -21.38 0.99
CA SER A 261 -5.56 -20.94 2.28
C SER A 261 -6.68 -20.43 3.17
N GLU A 262 -6.35 -20.24 4.43
CA GLU A 262 -7.26 -19.66 5.41
C GLU A 262 -6.55 -18.55 6.18
N ASP A 263 -7.25 -17.42 6.37
CA ASP A 263 -6.77 -16.29 7.17
C ASP A 263 -7.94 -15.70 7.97
N MET A 264 -7.72 -15.42 9.24
CA MET A 264 -8.78 -14.97 10.18
C MET A 264 -10.05 -15.83 10.12
N GLY A 265 -9.90 -17.15 9.89
CA GLY A 265 -11.00 -18.09 9.73
C GLY A 265 -11.71 -18.05 8.37
N VAL A 266 -11.31 -17.19 7.43
CA VAL A 266 -11.88 -17.09 6.09
C VAL A 266 -11.02 -17.89 5.11
N LYS A 267 -11.62 -18.87 4.44
CA LYS A 267 -11.00 -19.65 3.36
C LYS A 267 -11.04 -18.89 2.04
N PHE A 268 -9.94 -18.90 1.30
CA PHE A 268 -9.83 -18.21 0.01
C PHE A 268 -8.85 -18.90 -0.91
N ARG A 269 -8.91 -18.58 -2.21
CA ARG A 269 -7.93 -18.99 -3.21
C ARG A 269 -6.95 -17.85 -3.48
N ALA A 270 -5.67 -18.12 -3.29
CA ALA A 270 -4.60 -17.18 -3.56
C ALA A 270 -3.92 -17.52 -4.88
N GLY A 271 -4.11 -16.69 -5.88
CA GLY A 271 -3.42 -16.72 -7.16
C GLY A 271 -2.41 -15.58 -7.31
N ALA A 272 -1.76 -15.47 -8.47
CA ALA A 272 -0.75 -14.44 -8.73
C ALA A 272 -1.31 -13.01 -8.64
N ASN A 273 -2.55 -12.80 -9.04
CA ASN A 273 -3.23 -11.49 -9.05
C ASN A 273 -4.00 -11.20 -7.76
N THR A 274 -4.17 -12.17 -6.86
CA THR A 274 -4.93 -11.96 -5.62
C THR A 274 -4.31 -10.84 -4.81
N PHE A 275 -5.12 -9.86 -4.40
CA PHE A 275 -4.68 -8.81 -3.48
C PHE A 275 -4.81 -9.32 -2.03
N LEU A 276 -3.72 -9.23 -1.30
CA LEU A 276 -3.66 -9.40 0.15
C LEU A 276 -2.64 -8.39 0.68
N GLN A 277 -2.90 -7.81 1.83
CA GLN A 277 -1.94 -6.94 2.51
C GLN A 277 -0.63 -7.69 2.80
N VAL A 278 0.49 -7.00 2.68
CA VAL A 278 1.82 -7.65 2.64
C VAL A 278 2.43 -7.94 4.00
N ASN A 279 1.83 -7.46 5.08
CA ASN A 279 2.27 -7.64 6.47
C ASN A 279 1.12 -8.28 7.25
N ASP A 280 1.20 -9.58 7.45
CA ASP A 280 0.11 -10.38 8.00
C ASP A 280 -0.27 -9.94 9.42
N GLY A 281 0.71 -9.69 10.30
CA GLY A 281 0.43 -9.28 11.68
C GLY A 281 -0.29 -7.94 11.78
N VAL A 282 0.14 -6.95 10.99
CA VAL A 282 -0.51 -5.62 10.98
C VAL A 282 -1.88 -5.69 10.30
N ARG A 283 -2.02 -6.50 9.23
CA ARG A 283 -3.32 -6.74 8.58
C ARG A 283 -4.35 -7.33 9.53
N THR A 284 -3.96 -8.36 10.29
CA THR A 284 -4.85 -9.02 11.25
C THR A 284 -5.37 -8.03 12.27
N GLU A 285 -4.51 -7.18 12.81
CA GLU A 285 -4.91 -6.16 13.78
C GLU A 285 -5.82 -5.09 13.16
N LEU A 286 -5.47 -4.61 11.96
CA LEU A 286 -6.30 -3.64 11.23
C LEU A 286 -7.71 -4.20 10.96
N TYR A 287 -7.80 -5.41 10.41
CA TYR A 287 -9.09 -6.04 10.08
C TYR A 287 -9.89 -6.39 11.33
N SER A 288 -9.23 -6.86 12.40
CA SER A 288 -9.89 -7.09 13.70
C SER A 288 -10.46 -5.80 14.27
N GLY A 289 -9.73 -4.69 14.15
CA GLY A 289 -10.21 -3.36 14.53
C GLY A 289 -11.46 -2.94 13.74
N ILE A 290 -11.44 -3.09 12.41
CA ILE A 290 -12.57 -2.78 11.55
C ILE A 290 -13.80 -3.64 11.92
N VAL A 291 -13.61 -4.95 12.04
CA VAL A 291 -14.69 -5.89 12.38
C VAL A 291 -15.28 -5.58 13.75
N LYS A 292 -14.44 -5.30 14.75
CA LYS A 292 -14.88 -4.90 16.09
C LYS A 292 -15.76 -3.65 16.07
N GLU A 293 -15.36 -2.64 15.27
CA GLU A 293 -16.14 -1.40 15.15
C GLU A 293 -17.44 -1.59 14.36
N ALA A 294 -17.44 -2.50 13.37
CA ALA A 294 -18.61 -2.81 12.58
C ALA A 294 -19.59 -3.76 13.28
N ALA A 295 -19.11 -4.62 14.19
CA ALA A 295 -19.89 -5.63 14.91
C ALA A 295 -20.86 -4.98 15.90
N ASP A 296 -21.97 -4.53 15.36
CA ASP A 296 -23.10 -4.02 16.12
C ASP A 296 -24.33 -4.83 15.70
N GLY A 297 -24.71 -5.80 16.52
CA GLY A 297 -25.69 -6.85 16.19
C GLY A 297 -26.96 -6.31 15.51
N GLY A 298 -27.21 -6.74 14.27
CA GLY A 298 -28.33 -6.34 13.43
C GLY A 298 -28.01 -5.20 12.44
N ALA A 299 -26.77 -4.72 12.35
CA ALA A 299 -26.39 -3.76 11.32
C ALA A 299 -26.06 -4.47 9.98
N VAL A 300 -26.36 -3.80 8.86
CA VAL A 300 -25.92 -4.18 7.53
C VAL A 300 -24.59 -3.50 7.22
N ALA A 301 -23.57 -4.28 6.87
CA ALA A 301 -22.29 -3.75 6.44
C ALA A 301 -22.27 -3.48 4.94
N ILE A 302 -21.65 -2.37 4.52
CA ILE A 302 -21.45 -1.99 3.12
C ILE A 302 -19.96 -1.73 2.93
N ASP A 303 -19.29 -2.64 2.22
CA ASP A 303 -17.85 -2.64 1.98
C ASP A 303 -17.56 -2.06 0.58
N LEU A 304 -17.09 -0.83 0.55
CA LEU A 304 -16.80 -0.12 -0.69
C LEU A 304 -15.35 -0.39 -1.10
N TYR A 305 -15.14 -0.74 -2.38
CA TYR A 305 -13.84 -1.16 -2.94
C TYR A 305 -13.38 -2.51 -2.36
N SER A 306 -14.28 -3.48 -2.30
CA SER A 306 -14.18 -4.72 -1.53
C SER A 306 -13.11 -5.72 -2.02
N GLY A 307 -12.49 -5.48 -3.19
CA GLY A 307 -11.45 -6.35 -3.75
C GLY A 307 -11.90 -7.81 -3.86
N GLY A 308 -11.09 -8.74 -3.38
CA GLY A 308 -11.38 -10.18 -3.38
C GLY A 308 -12.32 -10.65 -2.26
N GLY A 309 -12.97 -9.73 -1.52
CA GLY A 309 -14.04 -10.03 -0.58
C GLY A 309 -13.61 -10.51 0.81
N MET A 310 -12.32 -10.46 1.16
CA MET A 310 -11.84 -10.90 2.48
C MET A 310 -12.50 -10.12 3.61
N LEU A 311 -12.47 -8.77 3.52
CA LEU A 311 -13.08 -7.91 4.54
C LEU A 311 -14.60 -8.04 4.52
N THR A 312 -15.22 -8.11 3.34
CA THR A 312 -16.67 -8.35 3.18
C THR A 312 -17.11 -9.64 3.88
N ALA A 313 -16.33 -10.73 3.76
CA ALA A 313 -16.64 -12.00 4.41
C ALA A 313 -16.53 -11.91 5.94
N LEU A 314 -15.53 -11.20 6.46
CA LEU A 314 -15.39 -10.95 7.89
C LEU A 314 -16.57 -10.13 8.43
N LEU A 315 -16.98 -9.10 7.69
CA LEU A 315 -18.14 -8.28 8.01
C LEU A 315 -19.46 -9.07 7.92
N ALA A 316 -19.62 -9.96 6.93
CA ALA A 316 -20.80 -10.82 6.81
C ALA A 316 -20.96 -11.80 7.97
N ARG A 317 -19.85 -12.15 8.65
CA ARG A 317 -19.88 -12.97 9.87
C ARG A 317 -20.21 -12.16 11.13
N ALA A 318 -19.80 -10.90 11.18
CA ALA A 318 -19.93 -10.03 12.34
C ALA A 318 -21.22 -9.20 12.35
N CYS A 319 -21.83 -8.99 11.17
CA CYS A 319 -23.06 -8.23 10.97
C CYS A 319 -24.20 -9.16 10.55
N GLU A 320 -25.41 -8.61 10.38
CA GLU A 320 -26.54 -9.37 9.85
C GLU A 320 -26.25 -9.89 8.45
N ARG A 321 -25.73 -9.00 7.57
CA ARG A 321 -25.23 -9.31 6.24
C ARG A 321 -24.26 -8.22 5.76
N ALA A 322 -23.54 -8.48 4.67
CA ALA A 322 -22.62 -7.53 4.06
C ALA A 322 -22.80 -7.45 2.55
N TYR A 323 -22.70 -6.23 2.03
CA TYR A 323 -22.62 -5.94 0.60
C TYR A 323 -21.20 -5.48 0.26
N GLY A 324 -20.55 -6.12 -0.72
CA GLY A 324 -19.27 -5.71 -1.26
C GLY A 324 -19.42 -5.12 -2.66
N ILE A 325 -18.82 -3.97 -2.95
CA ILE A 325 -18.82 -3.36 -4.29
C ILE A 325 -17.40 -3.30 -4.81
N GLU A 326 -17.14 -3.92 -5.96
CA GLU A 326 -15.82 -3.99 -6.58
C GLU A 326 -15.91 -3.82 -8.10
N ILE A 327 -15.10 -2.91 -8.66
CA ILE A 327 -15.09 -2.64 -10.11
C ILE A 327 -14.31 -3.69 -10.91
N VAL A 328 -13.29 -4.32 -10.30
CA VAL A 328 -12.42 -5.29 -10.97
C VAL A 328 -13.13 -6.63 -11.04
N LYS A 329 -13.55 -7.02 -12.24
CA LYS A 329 -14.34 -8.25 -12.48
C LYS A 329 -13.69 -9.50 -11.92
N GLU A 330 -12.38 -9.65 -12.10
CA GLU A 330 -11.61 -10.81 -11.60
C GLU A 330 -11.60 -10.86 -10.07
N ALA A 331 -11.52 -9.72 -9.40
CA ALA A 331 -11.58 -9.64 -7.95
C ALA A 331 -12.99 -9.96 -7.44
N SER A 332 -14.04 -9.49 -8.13
CA SER A 332 -15.44 -9.84 -7.82
C SER A 332 -15.72 -11.33 -7.99
N ILE A 333 -15.16 -11.98 -9.01
CA ILE A 333 -15.24 -13.44 -9.17
C ILE A 333 -14.55 -14.15 -8.00
N CYS A 334 -13.37 -13.73 -7.60
CA CYS A 334 -12.69 -14.27 -6.42
C CYS A 334 -13.52 -14.10 -5.13
N ALA A 335 -14.23 -12.97 -4.98
CA ALA A 335 -15.11 -12.74 -3.85
C ALA A 335 -16.33 -13.68 -3.85
N ASP A 336 -16.87 -14.02 -5.03
CA ASP A 336 -17.95 -15.01 -5.15
C ASP A 336 -17.47 -16.43 -4.85
N GLU A 337 -16.29 -16.83 -5.30
CA GLU A 337 -15.67 -18.11 -4.92
C GLU A 337 -15.41 -18.17 -3.41
N LEU A 338 -14.87 -17.11 -2.82
CA LEU A 338 -14.63 -16.99 -1.39
C LEU A 338 -15.93 -17.13 -0.60
N LYS A 339 -17.00 -16.46 -1.02
CA LYS A 339 -18.35 -16.58 -0.44
C LYS A 339 -18.81 -18.03 -0.39
N GLN A 340 -18.67 -18.77 -1.49
CA GLN A 340 -19.05 -20.21 -1.58
C GLN A 340 -18.20 -21.08 -0.65
N LEU A 341 -16.87 -20.91 -0.67
CA LEU A 341 -15.93 -21.64 0.19
C LEU A 341 -16.23 -21.52 1.68
N ASN A 342 -16.87 -20.41 2.08
CA ASN A 342 -17.16 -20.09 3.47
C ASN A 342 -18.64 -20.28 3.87
N GLY A 343 -19.51 -20.74 2.96
CA GLY A 343 -20.94 -20.93 3.25
C GLY A 343 -21.66 -19.62 3.56
N LEU A 344 -21.25 -18.49 2.96
CA LEU A 344 -21.78 -17.17 3.21
C LEU A 344 -22.83 -16.69 2.19
N SER A 345 -23.44 -17.63 1.42
CA SER A 345 -24.33 -17.29 0.31
C SER A 345 -25.52 -16.41 0.71
N ASP A 346 -26.03 -16.60 1.93
CA ASP A 346 -27.21 -15.88 2.44
C ASP A 346 -26.85 -14.57 3.17
N LYS A 347 -25.52 -14.32 3.41
CA LYS A 347 -25.03 -13.17 4.19
C LYS A 347 -24.10 -12.24 3.44
N MET A 348 -23.49 -12.68 2.35
CA MET A 348 -22.51 -11.91 1.58
C MET A 348 -23.00 -11.69 0.16
N PHE A 349 -23.13 -10.45 -0.26
CA PHE A 349 -23.66 -10.03 -1.55
C PHE A 349 -22.60 -9.21 -2.29
N ASN A 350 -21.98 -9.78 -3.32
CA ASN A 350 -20.97 -9.12 -4.12
C ASN A 350 -21.61 -8.45 -5.33
N ILE A 351 -21.21 -7.21 -5.61
CA ILE A 351 -21.68 -6.41 -6.73
C ILE A 351 -20.46 -6.00 -7.57
N CYS A 352 -20.42 -6.47 -8.81
CA CYS A 352 -19.37 -6.08 -9.76
C CYS A 352 -19.79 -4.79 -10.46
N GLY A 353 -19.20 -3.66 -10.07
CA GLY A 353 -19.53 -2.36 -10.62
C GLY A 353 -18.74 -1.23 -9.97
N ARG A 354 -18.93 -0.02 -10.48
CA ARG A 354 -18.34 1.18 -9.89
C ARG A 354 -19.14 1.56 -8.64
N VAL A 355 -18.43 1.94 -7.57
CA VAL A 355 -19.08 2.39 -6.33
C VAL A 355 -20.02 3.56 -6.61
N GLU A 356 -19.64 4.49 -7.48
CA GLU A 356 -20.43 5.65 -7.86
C GLU A 356 -21.78 5.29 -8.47
N ASP A 357 -21.86 4.17 -9.18
CA ASP A 357 -23.04 3.74 -9.90
C ASP A 357 -23.92 2.80 -9.06
N GLU A 358 -23.32 1.97 -8.21
CA GLU A 358 -24.01 0.90 -7.47
C GLU A 358 -24.49 1.29 -6.07
N LEU A 359 -23.84 2.29 -5.44
CA LEU A 359 -24.07 2.64 -4.04
C LEU A 359 -25.51 3.05 -3.74
N ALA A 360 -26.13 3.81 -4.64
CA ALA A 360 -27.53 4.24 -4.48
C ALA A 360 -28.50 3.04 -4.46
N GLY A 361 -28.24 2.02 -5.28
CA GLY A 361 -29.00 0.77 -5.29
C GLY A 361 -28.87 -0.03 -3.98
N VAL A 362 -27.66 -0.04 -3.37
CA VAL A 362 -27.44 -0.68 -2.07
C VAL A 362 -28.16 0.08 -0.96
N PHE A 363 -28.13 1.42 -0.98
CA PHE A 363 -28.85 2.24 0.00
C PHE A 363 -30.36 2.03 -0.07
N ALA A 364 -30.93 1.91 -1.27
CA ALA A 364 -32.35 1.61 -1.44
C ALA A 364 -32.74 0.21 -0.89
N ARG A 365 -31.88 -0.80 -1.10
CA ARG A 365 -32.11 -2.16 -0.57
C ARG A 365 -32.00 -2.26 0.96
N THR A 366 -31.36 -1.30 1.61
CA THR A 366 -31.09 -1.25 3.04
C THR A 366 -31.76 -0.06 3.73
N GLU A 367 -32.84 0.48 3.09
CA GLU A 367 -33.60 1.59 3.64
C GLU A 367 -34.27 1.20 4.97
N GLY A 368 -34.15 2.05 5.97
CA GLY A 368 -34.70 1.82 7.31
C GLY A 368 -33.85 0.89 8.18
N GLU A 369 -32.77 0.31 7.67
CA GLU A 369 -31.88 -0.56 8.44
C GLU A 369 -30.72 0.22 9.03
N ARG A 370 -30.15 -0.33 10.11
CA ARG A 370 -28.89 0.15 10.67
C ARG A 370 -27.75 -0.19 9.72
N ARG A 371 -26.90 0.78 9.42
CA ARG A 371 -25.83 0.63 8.43
C ARG A 371 -24.46 0.98 8.97
N VAL A 372 -23.49 0.16 8.62
CA VAL A 372 -22.06 0.46 8.79
C VAL A 372 -21.41 0.47 7.41
N ILE A 373 -20.79 1.58 7.02
CA ILE A 373 -20.10 1.73 5.74
C ILE A 373 -18.60 1.60 6.01
N VAL A 374 -17.94 0.70 5.29
CA VAL A 374 -16.47 0.54 5.30
C VAL A 374 -15.94 0.96 3.94
N CYS A 375 -14.90 1.79 3.91
CA CYS A 375 -14.30 2.31 2.68
C CYS A 375 -12.80 2.06 2.71
N ASP A 376 -12.27 1.24 1.78
CA ASP A 376 -10.82 1.02 1.56
C ASP A 376 -10.47 1.39 0.10
N PRO A 377 -10.52 2.69 -0.27
CA PRO A 377 -10.33 3.13 -1.64
C PRO A 377 -8.88 3.01 -2.11
N PRO A 378 -8.63 3.01 -3.43
CA PRO A 378 -7.29 3.07 -3.99
C PRO A 378 -6.56 4.37 -3.61
N ARG A 379 -5.25 4.45 -3.90
CA ARG A 379 -4.38 5.60 -3.53
C ARG A 379 -4.91 6.99 -3.93
N LYS A 380 -5.76 7.08 -4.94
CA LYS A 380 -6.40 8.34 -5.37
C LYS A 380 -7.53 8.81 -4.42
N GLY A 381 -7.93 7.97 -3.47
CA GLY A 381 -9.09 8.17 -2.61
C GLY A 381 -10.40 7.90 -3.33
N MET A 382 -11.50 8.28 -2.68
CA MET A 382 -12.85 8.16 -3.22
C MET A 382 -13.16 9.26 -4.24
N GLU A 383 -14.07 8.97 -5.16
CA GLU A 383 -14.66 10.02 -5.97
C GLU A 383 -15.53 10.92 -5.07
N ARG A 384 -15.62 12.18 -5.45
CA ARG A 384 -16.32 13.16 -4.63
C ARG A 384 -17.80 12.80 -4.43
N SER A 385 -18.47 12.30 -5.47
CA SER A 385 -19.86 11.85 -5.41
C SER A 385 -20.07 10.74 -4.36
N VAL A 386 -19.10 9.84 -4.20
CA VAL A 386 -19.12 8.80 -3.17
C VAL A 386 -18.99 9.41 -1.77
N CYS A 387 -18.06 10.36 -1.57
CA CYS A 387 -17.93 11.05 -0.29
C CYS A 387 -19.23 11.77 0.11
N GLU A 388 -19.89 12.46 -0.82
CA GLU A 388 -21.18 13.14 -0.56
C GLU A 388 -22.31 12.12 -0.32
N ALA A 389 -22.32 10.98 -1.03
CA ALA A 389 -23.29 9.92 -0.80
C ALA A 389 -23.11 9.29 0.61
N VAL A 390 -21.86 9.01 1.02
CA VAL A 390 -21.55 8.52 2.36
C VAL A 390 -21.95 9.54 3.42
N LYS A 391 -21.67 10.82 3.22
CA LYS A 391 -22.08 11.91 4.12
C LYS A 391 -23.59 11.97 4.32
N GLY A 392 -24.36 11.82 3.25
CA GLY A 392 -25.83 11.85 3.25
C GLY A 392 -26.48 10.51 3.61
N SER A 393 -25.71 9.42 3.79
CA SER A 393 -26.24 8.06 3.93
C SER A 393 -27.05 7.82 5.20
N GLY A 394 -26.81 8.61 6.25
CA GLY A 394 -27.40 8.36 7.59
C GLY A 394 -26.88 7.06 8.25
N ALA A 395 -25.76 6.51 7.78
CA ALA A 395 -25.16 5.32 8.40
C ALA A 395 -24.79 5.57 9.86
N ASP A 396 -24.93 4.57 10.74
CA ASP A 396 -24.62 4.70 12.14
C ASP A 396 -23.11 4.84 12.39
N LYS A 397 -22.30 4.15 11.54
CA LYS A 397 -20.85 4.26 11.52
C LYS A 397 -20.31 4.36 10.09
N VAL A 398 -19.22 5.09 9.94
CA VAL A 398 -18.40 5.12 8.72
C VAL A 398 -16.96 4.82 9.11
N ILE A 399 -16.38 3.81 8.50
CA ILE A 399 -15.03 3.34 8.76
C ILE A 399 -14.21 3.55 7.50
N LEU A 400 -13.19 4.41 7.57
CA LEU A 400 -12.32 4.73 6.45
C LEU A 400 -10.96 4.08 6.67
N VAL A 401 -10.47 3.35 5.68
CA VAL A 401 -9.09 2.89 5.59
C VAL A 401 -8.42 3.64 4.44
N SER A 402 -7.20 4.10 4.62
CA SER A 402 -6.49 4.80 3.54
C SER A 402 -4.99 4.64 3.63
N CYS A 403 -4.37 4.31 2.51
CA CYS A 403 -2.91 4.26 2.37
C CYS A 403 -2.26 5.62 2.01
N ASN A 404 -3.06 6.69 1.94
CA ASN A 404 -2.59 8.04 1.58
C ASN A 404 -3.25 9.10 2.47
N ALA A 405 -2.47 9.69 3.38
CA ALA A 405 -2.97 10.69 4.32
C ALA A 405 -3.58 11.94 3.64
N ALA A 406 -3.10 12.31 2.44
CA ALA A 406 -3.61 13.49 1.74
C ALA A 406 -5.01 13.25 1.16
N THR A 407 -5.24 12.08 0.54
CA THR A 407 -6.56 11.72 0.05
C THR A 407 -7.52 11.42 1.20
N LEU A 408 -7.06 10.79 2.28
CA LEU A 408 -7.84 10.64 3.50
C LEU A 408 -8.32 11.99 4.04
N ALA A 409 -7.41 12.97 4.15
CA ALA A 409 -7.77 14.30 4.65
C ALA A 409 -8.82 14.99 3.78
N ARG A 410 -8.73 14.82 2.44
CA ARG A 410 -9.72 15.34 1.50
C ARG A 410 -11.07 14.64 1.68
N ASP A 411 -11.08 13.31 1.65
CA ASP A 411 -12.30 12.50 1.69
C ASP A 411 -13.02 12.67 3.03
N LEU A 412 -12.28 12.60 4.13
CA LEU A 412 -12.78 12.85 5.48
C LEU A 412 -13.31 14.30 5.61
N GLY A 413 -12.58 15.25 5.01
CA GLY A 413 -12.98 16.66 4.98
C GLY A 413 -14.34 16.87 4.30
N ILE A 414 -14.62 16.16 3.21
CA ILE A 414 -15.93 16.21 2.52
C ILE A 414 -17.01 15.54 3.37
N ILE A 415 -16.76 14.34 3.89
CA ILE A 415 -17.73 13.58 4.70
C ILE A 415 -18.14 14.37 5.95
N LEU A 416 -17.19 14.98 6.63
CA LEU A 416 -17.45 15.79 7.81
C LEU A 416 -17.99 17.20 7.49
N GLY A 417 -17.92 17.63 6.22
CA GLY A 417 -18.25 19.00 5.83
C GLY A 417 -17.16 20.03 6.21
N ALA A 418 -15.95 19.58 6.59
CA ALA A 418 -14.79 20.42 6.85
C ALA A 418 -14.19 21.01 5.56
N LEU A 419 -14.50 20.38 4.43
CA LEU A 419 -14.28 20.91 3.08
C LEU A 419 -15.64 21.08 2.39
N LYS A 420 -15.89 22.28 1.89
CA LYS A 420 -17.09 22.64 1.09
C LYS A 420 -16.68 23.03 -0.32
N ASP A 421 -17.55 22.69 -1.28
CA ASP A 421 -17.37 23.15 -2.64
C ASP A 421 -17.86 24.59 -2.78
N GLU A 422 -17.00 25.42 -3.29
CA GLU A 422 -17.32 26.75 -3.73
C GLU A 422 -16.85 26.95 -5.18
N GLY A 423 -17.77 26.71 -6.10
CA GLY A 423 -17.51 26.88 -7.54
C GLY A 423 -16.49 25.88 -8.13
N GLY A 424 -16.49 24.62 -7.67
CA GLY A 424 -15.60 23.56 -8.13
C GLY A 424 -14.28 23.48 -7.34
N VAL A 425 -14.07 24.36 -6.35
CA VAL A 425 -12.88 24.38 -5.49
C VAL A 425 -13.28 24.02 -4.07
N LEU A 426 -12.56 23.06 -3.48
CA LEU A 426 -12.75 22.69 -2.07
C LEU A 426 -12.10 23.74 -1.15
N LYS A 427 -12.90 24.37 -0.31
CA LYS A 427 -12.47 25.33 0.71
C LYS A 427 -12.73 24.83 2.12
N LYS A 428 -11.90 25.21 3.05
CA LYS A 428 -12.04 24.86 4.46
C LYS A 428 -13.27 25.55 5.07
N ASN A 429 -14.02 24.77 5.84
CA ASN A 429 -15.15 25.24 6.62
C ASN A 429 -14.79 25.12 8.12
N PRO A 430 -14.50 26.23 8.82
CA PRO A 430 -14.10 26.16 10.24
C PRO A 430 -15.25 25.70 11.14
N ASP A 431 -16.52 25.91 10.74
CA ASP A 431 -17.70 25.59 11.53
C ASP A 431 -18.19 24.15 11.37
N TYR A 432 -17.45 23.30 10.65
CA TYR A 432 -17.88 21.93 10.36
C TYR A 432 -18.20 21.12 11.61
N ALA A 433 -17.46 21.34 12.67
CA ALA A 433 -17.61 20.59 13.91
C ALA A 433 -19.01 20.73 14.55
N SER A 434 -19.70 21.86 14.33
CA SER A 434 -21.07 22.08 14.81
C SER A 434 -22.16 21.59 13.84
N THR A 435 -21.84 21.40 12.56
CA THR A 435 -22.80 21.08 11.50
C THR A 435 -22.67 19.68 10.92
N SER A 436 -21.58 18.98 11.25
CA SER A 436 -21.33 17.63 10.74
C SER A 436 -22.33 16.62 11.28
N ALA A 437 -22.85 15.75 10.41
CA ALA A 437 -23.69 14.62 10.79
C ALA A 437 -22.86 13.53 11.52
N TYR A 438 -21.54 13.56 11.39
CA TYR A 438 -20.63 12.58 11.99
C TYR A 438 -19.65 13.26 12.96
N LYS A 439 -19.20 12.50 13.95
CA LYS A 439 -18.05 12.81 14.80
C LYS A 439 -16.94 11.80 14.57
N ILE A 440 -15.70 12.21 14.73
CA ILE A 440 -14.55 11.31 14.75
C ILE A 440 -14.52 10.63 16.11
N ASP A 441 -14.55 9.30 16.14
CA ASP A 441 -14.34 8.54 17.36
C ASP A 441 -12.84 8.37 17.64
N TYR A 442 -12.07 7.94 16.61
CA TYR A 442 -10.61 7.94 16.64
C TYR A 442 -10.01 7.83 15.24
N ILE A 443 -8.73 8.19 15.15
CA ILE A 443 -7.86 8.02 13.99
C ILE A 443 -6.62 7.29 14.45
N ARG A 444 -6.26 6.17 13.81
CA ARG A 444 -5.05 5.42 14.13
C ARG A 444 -4.30 5.03 12.86
N PRO A 445 -3.04 5.45 12.70
CA PRO A 445 -2.16 4.91 11.67
C PRO A 445 -1.74 3.48 12.01
N TYR A 446 -1.56 2.65 11.00
CA TYR A 446 -1.05 1.28 11.08
C TYR A 446 0.20 1.17 10.22
N ASP A 447 1.32 0.76 10.80
CA ASP A 447 2.57 0.60 10.09
C ASP A 447 2.58 -0.72 9.29
N MET A 448 1.77 -0.78 8.24
CA MET A 448 1.74 -1.89 7.28
C MET A 448 3.09 -2.09 6.58
N PHE A 449 3.90 -1.04 6.50
CA PHE A 449 5.14 -0.99 5.72
C PHE A 449 6.30 -0.42 6.55
N PRO A 450 6.77 -1.10 7.62
CA PRO A 450 7.96 -0.70 8.37
C PRO A 450 9.14 -0.38 7.46
N GLN A 451 10.00 0.56 7.86
CA GLN A 451 11.16 1.06 7.10
C GLN A 451 10.80 1.96 5.91
N THR A 452 9.53 2.14 5.60
CA THR A 452 9.06 3.00 4.51
C THR A 452 8.18 4.14 5.03
N LYS A 453 8.00 5.19 4.24
CA LYS A 453 7.13 6.33 4.56
C LYS A 453 5.63 5.99 4.55
N HIS A 454 5.25 4.86 4.00
CA HIS A 454 3.84 4.48 3.81
C HIS A 454 3.22 4.03 5.14
N THR A 455 1.95 4.37 5.30
CA THR A 455 1.13 3.92 6.43
C THR A 455 -0.29 3.70 5.96
N GLU A 456 -0.99 2.75 6.55
CA GLU A 456 -2.44 2.64 6.46
C GLU A 456 -3.06 3.43 7.61
N VAL A 457 -4.20 4.06 7.39
CA VAL A 457 -4.87 4.86 8.44
C VAL A 457 -6.30 4.40 8.58
N LEU A 458 -6.65 3.94 9.77
CA LEU A 458 -8.03 3.64 10.15
C LEU A 458 -8.64 4.89 10.80
N THR A 459 -9.79 5.31 10.28
CA THR A 459 -10.60 6.39 10.87
C THR A 459 -12.00 5.89 11.10
N VAL A 460 -12.50 6.03 12.32
CA VAL A 460 -13.86 5.62 12.70
C VAL A 460 -14.68 6.84 13.00
N LEU A 461 -15.86 6.90 12.38
CA LEU A 461 -16.85 7.94 12.57
C LEU A 461 -18.15 7.33 13.08
N SER A 462 -18.78 7.98 14.05
CA SER A 462 -20.15 7.70 14.48
C SER A 462 -21.09 8.84 14.09
N ARG A 463 -22.34 8.49 13.75
CA ARG A 463 -23.37 9.47 13.53
C ARG A 463 -23.69 10.24 14.80
N ARG A 464 -23.85 11.55 14.70
CA ARG A 464 -24.37 12.37 15.81
C ARG A 464 -25.87 12.16 15.94
N ILE A 465 -26.32 11.89 17.15
CA ILE A 465 -27.74 11.76 17.51
C ILE A 465 -28.31 13.14 17.78
#